data_40e9ebe0f9f65a7a509297a754d75978
#
_entry.id   40e9ebe0f9f65a7a509297a754d75978
#
_cell.length_a   1.000
_cell.length_b   1.000
_cell.length_c   1.000
_cell.angle_alpha   90.00
_cell.angle_beta   90.00
_cell.angle_gamma   90.00
#
_symmetry.space_group_name_H-M   'P 1'
#
loop_
_entity.id
_entity.type
_entity.pdbx_description
1 polymer ?
#
loop_
_entity_poly.entity_id
_entity_poly.type
_entity_poly.pdbx_seq_one_letter_code
_entity_poly.pdbx_strand_id
1 'polypeptide(L)'
;TMKMSENIKKNFDNPERNNGELREDKFKGFITDEWNVDGFNVITVSGKKTNGGHVIFLHGGGYVAEATASHRRIIEELVKMYGLKVTFIDYPLAPEHTYEKTHEIVMKAYREITIKNYGDEFYLFGDSAGGGLALAVLQILRDEKIIPFPKKTVLMSPWVDLTMSNPKIGEAAERDPLLTMD
;
A
#
# COMPACT_ATOMS: atom_id res chain seq x y z
N THR A 1 17.79 -17.96 -3.25
CA THR A 1 16.66 -17.26 -3.90
C THR A 1 15.40 -17.59 -3.13
N MET A 2 14.63 -16.57 -2.76
CA MET A 2 13.35 -16.76 -2.06
C MET A 2 12.35 -17.41 -3.03
N LYS A 3 11.77 -18.56 -2.66
CA LYS A 3 10.70 -19.17 -3.45
C LYS A 3 9.43 -18.36 -3.20
N MET A 4 8.99 -17.67 -4.22
CA MET A 4 7.69 -17.01 -4.19
C MET A 4 6.59 -18.07 -4.19
N SER A 5 5.50 -17.83 -3.45
CA SER A 5 4.33 -18.69 -3.57
C SER A 5 3.95 -18.82 -5.05
N GLU A 6 3.39 -19.96 -5.46
CA GLU A 6 3.02 -20.19 -6.87
C GLU A 6 2.15 -19.07 -7.45
N ASN A 7 1.29 -18.45 -6.61
CA ASN A 7 0.48 -17.32 -6.99
C ASN A 7 1.30 -16.05 -7.28
N ILE A 8 2.32 -15.76 -6.47
CA ILE A 8 3.21 -14.61 -6.69
C ILE A 8 4.04 -14.84 -7.95
N LYS A 9 4.57 -16.06 -8.14
CA LYS A 9 5.30 -16.44 -9.35
C LYS A 9 4.41 -16.34 -10.60
N LYS A 10 3.17 -16.82 -10.53
CA LYS A 10 2.20 -16.72 -11.63
C LYS A 10 1.93 -15.24 -11.98
N ASN A 11 1.77 -14.37 -10.99
CA ASN A 11 1.57 -12.94 -11.22
C ASN A 11 2.80 -12.26 -11.81
N PHE A 12 4.00 -12.73 -11.48
CA PHE A 12 5.23 -12.23 -12.07
C PHE A 12 5.42 -12.68 -13.52
N ASP A 13 5.15 -13.98 -13.81
CA ASP A 13 5.33 -14.57 -15.13
C ASP A 13 4.20 -14.16 -16.10
N ASN A 14 3.00 -13.90 -15.59
CA ASN A 14 1.84 -13.47 -16.39
C ASN A 14 0.98 -12.47 -15.59
N PRO A 15 1.36 -11.21 -15.57
CA PRO A 15 0.71 -10.18 -14.77
C PRO A 15 -0.64 -9.78 -15.37
N GLU A 16 -1.69 -10.54 -15.05
CA GLU A 16 -3.06 -10.13 -15.30
C GLU A 16 -3.47 -9.08 -14.23
N ARG A 17 -3.38 -7.80 -14.59
CA ARG A 17 -3.76 -6.69 -13.72
C ARG A 17 -5.26 -6.44 -13.81
N ASN A 18 -5.98 -6.85 -12.78
CA ASN A 18 -7.43 -6.71 -12.73
C ASN A 18 -7.91 -5.53 -11.87
N ASN A 19 -7.06 -4.99 -10.98
CA ASN A 19 -7.42 -3.96 -9.97
C ASN A 19 -8.80 -4.20 -9.33
N GLY A 20 -9.19 -5.51 -9.26
CA GLY A 20 -10.58 -5.91 -9.08
C GLY A 20 -11.12 -5.69 -7.67
N GLU A 21 -10.26 -5.66 -6.65
CA GLU A 21 -10.70 -5.67 -5.25
C GLU A 21 -10.81 -4.28 -4.62
N LEU A 22 -10.10 -3.29 -5.15
CA LEU A 22 -10.08 -1.93 -4.63
C LEU A 22 -10.57 -0.91 -5.66
N ARG A 23 -11.77 -1.17 -6.18
CA ARG A 23 -12.53 -0.27 -7.06
C ARG A 23 -13.74 0.26 -6.33
N GLU A 24 -14.24 1.40 -6.77
CA GLU A 24 -15.39 2.08 -6.17
C GLU A 24 -16.61 1.14 -6.00
N ASP A 25 -16.91 0.32 -6.99
CA ASP A 25 -18.07 -0.60 -6.99
C ASP A 25 -18.00 -1.69 -5.90
N LYS A 26 -16.83 -1.92 -5.31
CA LYS A 26 -16.60 -2.89 -4.22
C LYS A 26 -16.91 -2.32 -2.84
N PHE A 27 -16.87 -1.00 -2.66
CA PHE A 27 -17.12 -0.33 -1.38
C PHE A 27 -18.57 0.05 -1.17
N LYS A 28 -19.49 -0.94 -1.25
CA LYS A 28 -20.93 -0.70 -1.09
C LYS A 28 -21.27 -0.15 0.29
N GLY A 29 -21.99 0.97 0.32
CA GLY A 29 -22.43 1.63 1.56
C GLY A 29 -21.42 2.62 2.15
N PHE A 30 -20.29 2.84 1.47
CA PHE A 30 -19.34 3.89 1.78
C PHE A 30 -19.47 5.06 0.80
N ILE A 31 -18.87 6.17 1.15
CA ILE A 31 -18.63 7.29 0.23
C ILE A 31 -17.25 7.08 -0.37
N THR A 32 -17.17 7.12 -1.68
CA THR A 32 -15.95 6.92 -2.45
C THR A 32 -15.65 8.13 -3.32
N ASP A 33 -14.35 8.41 -3.51
CA ASP A 33 -13.81 9.38 -4.48
C ASP A 33 -12.64 8.70 -5.18
N GLU A 34 -12.81 8.42 -6.47
CA GLU A 34 -11.84 7.69 -7.28
C GLU A 34 -11.28 8.62 -8.37
N TRP A 35 -9.96 8.66 -8.48
CA TRP A 35 -9.26 9.44 -9.50
C TRP A 35 -7.97 8.74 -9.95
N ASN A 36 -7.22 9.39 -10.82
CA ASN A 36 -6.06 8.78 -11.47
C ASN A 36 -4.83 9.67 -11.35
N VAL A 37 -3.69 9.06 -11.06
CA VAL A 37 -2.38 9.70 -11.07
C VAL A 37 -1.51 9.00 -12.12
N ASP A 38 -1.28 9.66 -13.25
CA ASP A 38 -0.47 9.16 -14.37
C ASP A 38 -0.87 7.72 -14.83
N GLY A 39 -2.17 7.41 -14.85
CA GLY A 39 -2.68 6.09 -15.25
C GLY A 39 -2.92 5.11 -14.10
N PHE A 40 -2.52 5.45 -12.87
CA PHE A 40 -2.68 4.61 -11.69
C PHE A 40 -3.83 5.09 -10.82
N ASN A 41 -4.65 4.14 -10.37
CA ASN A 41 -5.87 4.45 -9.65
C ASN A 41 -5.58 4.85 -8.19
N VAL A 42 -6.32 5.83 -7.72
CA VAL A 42 -6.32 6.27 -6.32
C VAL A 42 -7.78 6.35 -5.87
N ILE A 43 -8.12 5.68 -4.79
CA ILE A 43 -9.48 5.69 -4.26
C ILE A 43 -9.50 6.08 -2.79
N THR A 44 -10.29 7.09 -2.45
CA THR A 44 -10.60 7.45 -1.08
C THR A 44 -11.93 6.86 -0.65
N VAL A 45 -11.94 6.20 0.48
CA VAL A 45 -13.12 5.58 1.10
C VAL A 45 -13.40 6.25 2.44
N SER A 46 -14.64 6.63 2.67
CA SER A 46 -15.05 7.27 3.93
C SER A 46 -16.46 6.91 4.33
N GLY A 47 -16.80 7.11 5.59
CA GLY A 47 -18.18 7.06 6.10
C GLY A 47 -18.88 8.41 5.95
N LYS A 48 -20.19 8.45 6.28
CA LYS A 48 -20.96 9.70 6.31
C LYS A 48 -20.42 10.74 7.31
N LYS A 49 -19.71 10.28 8.34
CA LYS A 49 -19.04 11.12 9.33
C LYS A 49 -17.60 10.66 9.47
N THR A 50 -16.66 11.60 9.50
CA THR A 50 -15.25 11.32 9.72
C THR A 50 -14.75 12.05 10.97
N ASN A 51 -13.71 11.51 11.60
CA ASN A 51 -13.08 12.12 12.78
C ASN A 51 -11.92 13.07 12.43
N GLY A 52 -11.68 13.34 11.15
CA GLY A 52 -10.56 14.16 10.65
C GLY A 52 -9.26 13.37 10.43
N GLY A 53 -9.20 12.10 10.81
CA GLY A 53 -8.07 11.23 10.53
C GLY A 53 -8.12 10.65 9.12
N HIS A 54 -6.99 10.69 8.41
CA HIS A 54 -6.87 10.24 7.04
C HIS A 54 -5.68 9.28 6.88
N VAL A 55 -5.96 8.03 6.58
CA VAL A 55 -4.95 6.99 6.35
C VAL A 55 -4.61 6.92 4.87
N ILE A 56 -3.35 7.03 4.52
CA ILE A 56 -2.82 6.68 3.20
C ILE A 56 -2.33 5.24 3.29
N PHE A 57 -2.95 4.35 2.49
CA PHE A 57 -2.76 2.90 2.56
C PHE A 57 -1.93 2.39 1.39
N LEU A 58 -0.83 1.71 1.69
CA LEU A 58 0.08 1.06 0.74
C LEU A 58 0.03 -0.45 0.96
N HIS A 59 -0.47 -1.20 -0.01
CA HIS A 59 -0.72 -2.64 0.13
C HIS A 59 0.54 -3.49 0.01
N GLY A 60 0.52 -4.68 0.61
CA GLY A 60 1.50 -5.74 0.39
C GLY A 60 1.28 -6.49 -0.92
N GLY A 61 2.13 -7.48 -1.18
CA GLY A 61 2.07 -8.30 -2.39
C GLY A 61 3.41 -8.48 -3.09
N GLY A 62 4.52 -8.26 -2.35
CA GLY A 62 5.88 -8.46 -2.87
C GLY A 62 6.25 -7.55 -4.04
N TYR A 63 5.58 -6.42 -4.20
CA TYR A 63 5.68 -5.50 -5.35
C TYR A 63 5.27 -6.11 -6.71
N VAL A 64 4.66 -7.29 -6.72
CA VAL A 64 4.26 -8.01 -7.95
C VAL A 64 2.78 -8.39 -7.96
N ALA A 65 2.13 -8.48 -6.80
CA ALA A 65 0.72 -8.81 -6.68
C ALA A 65 -0.11 -7.58 -6.32
N GLU A 66 -1.31 -7.52 -6.88
CA GLU A 66 -2.30 -6.49 -6.57
C GLU A 66 -2.88 -6.64 -5.15
N ALA A 67 -3.59 -5.61 -4.73
CA ALA A 67 -4.35 -5.65 -3.50
C ALA A 67 -5.44 -6.74 -3.53
N THR A 68 -5.76 -7.26 -2.37
CA THR A 68 -6.69 -8.38 -2.18
C THR A 68 -7.95 -7.96 -1.40
N ALA A 69 -8.93 -8.84 -1.34
CA ALA A 69 -10.12 -8.68 -0.50
C ALA A 69 -9.78 -8.47 0.99
N SER A 70 -8.64 -8.96 1.46
CA SER A 70 -8.17 -8.72 2.83
C SER A 70 -7.81 -7.26 3.05
N HIS A 71 -7.11 -6.63 2.11
CA HIS A 71 -6.81 -5.19 2.16
C HIS A 71 -8.09 -4.36 2.15
N ARG A 72 -9.06 -4.72 1.29
CA ARG A 72 -10.37 -4.07 1.27
C ARG A 72 -11.07 -4.14 2.63
N ARG A 73 -11.08 -5.31 3.29
CA ARG A 73 -11.67 -5.47 4.62
C ARG A 73 -10.98 -4.59 5.66
N ILE A 74 -9.66 -4.47 5.63
CA ILE A 74 -8.93 -3.56 6.53
C ILE A 74 -9.40 -2.13 6.33
N ILE A 75 -9.51 -1.67 5.08
CA ILE A 75 -10.00 -0.32 4.75
C ILE A 75 -11.42 -0.12 5.29
N GLU A 76 -12.34 -1.05 5.01
CA GLU A 76 -13.71 -1.01 5.49
C GLU A 76 -13.81 -0.92 7.03
N GLU A 77 -12.98 -1.72 7.74
CA GLU A 77 -12.95 -1.71 9.20
C GLU A 77 -12.40 -0.39 9.77
N LEU A 78 -11.35 0.16 9.17
CA LEU A 78 -10.81 1.47 9.57
C LEU A 78 -11.86 2.58 9.43
N VAL A 79 -12.62 2.55 8.34
CA VAL A 79 -13.69 3.52 8.11
C VAL A 79 -14.87 3.31 9.07
N LYS A 80 -15.36 2.06 9.21
CA LYS A 80 -16.54 1.75 10.03
C LYS A 80 -16.31 1.94 11.51
N MET A 81 -15.20 1.40 12.03
CA MET A 81 -14.97 1.35 13.47
C MET A 81 -14.38 2.66 14.02
N TYR A 82 -13.55 3.33 13.23
CA TYR A 82 -12.79 4.47 13.72
C TYR A 82 -13.18 5.79 13.05
N GLY A 83 -14.09 5.78 12.07
CA GLY A 83 -14.49 7.00 11.36
C GLY A 83 -13.34 7.66 10.58
N LEU A 84 -12.34 6.88 10.22
CA LEU A 84 -11.22 7.36 9.43
C LEU A 84 -11.62 7.51 7.97
N LYS A 85 -10.97 8.43 7.27
CA LYS A 85 -10.89 8.45 5.82
C LYS A 85 -9.69 7.59 5.42
N VAL A 86 -9.82 6.75 4.40
CA VAL A 86 -8.72 5.91 3.92
C VAL A 86 -8.55 6.13 2.42
N THR A 87 -7.36 6.55 2.01
CA THR A 87 -7.00 6.61 0.58
C THR A 87 -6.02 5.49 0.26
N PHE A 88 -6.45 4.63 -0.64
CA PHE A 88 -5.65 3.57 -1.22
C PHE A 88 -4.99 4.07 -2.52
N ILE A 89 -3.70 3.74 -2.69
CA ILE A 89 -2.94 4.01 -3.90
C ILE A 89 -2.65 2.69 -4.59
N ASP A 90 -3.18 2.52 -5.79
CA ASP A 90 -2.88 1.38 -6.66
C ASP A 90 -1.56 1.65 -7.40
N TYR A 91 -0.46 1.48 -6.69
CA TYR A 91 0.87 1.86 -7.16
C TYR A 91 1.42 0.88 -8.22
N PRO A 92 2.33 1.35 -9.10
CA PRO A 92 2.97 0.51 -10.12
C PRO A 92 3.68 -0.72 -9.55
N LEU A 93 3.49 -1.88 -10.20
CA LEU A 93 4.05 -3.16 -9.78
C LEU A 93 5.04 -3.70 -10.81
N ALA A 94 5.98 -4.53 -10.34
CA ALA A 94 6.85 -5.32 -11.19
C ALA A 94 6.07 -6.49 -11.82
N PRO A 95 6.49 -7.03 -12.97
CA PRO A 95 7.69 -6.62 -13.73
C PRO A 95 7.49 -5.43 -14.68
N GLU A 96 6.25 -4.93 -14.87
CA GLU A 96 5.94 -3.89 -15.84
C GLU A 96 6.58 -2.55 -15.49
N HIS A 97 6.79 -2.31 -14.18
CA HIS A 97 7.36 -1.07 -13.67
C HIS A 97 8.48 -1.34 -12.67
N THR A 98 9.44 -0.42 -12.64
CA THR A 98 10.54 -0.44 -11.66
C THR A 98 10.18 0.35 -10.40
N TYR A 99 11.03 0.25 -9.38
CA TYR A 99 10.82 0.94 -8.10
C TYR A 99 10.79 2.47 -8.25
N GLU A 100 11.53 3.03 -9.21
CA GLU A 100 11.53 4.47 -9.49
C GLU A 100 10.13 4.94 -9.86
N LYS A 101 9.43 4.18 -10.74
CA LYS A 101 8.07 4.53 -11.13
C LYS A 101 7.10 4.38 -9.98
N THR A 102 7.26 3.35 -9.15
CA THR A 102 6.46 3.15 -7.94
C THR A 102 6.61 4.36 -7.00
N HIS A 103 7.84 4.78 -6.70
CA HIS A 103 8.09 5.93 -5.84
C HIS A 103 7.55 7.24 -6.44
N GLU A 104 7.75 7.46 -7.75
CA GLU A 104 7.22 8.64 -8.46
C GLU A 104 5.70 8.76 -8.27
N ILE A 105 4.96 7.68 -8.57
CA ILE A 105 3.50 7.67 -8.49
C ILE A 105 3.00 7.84 -7.07
N VAL A 106 3.59 7.11 -6.11
CA VAL A 106 3.19 7.21 -4.70
C VAL A 106 3.44 8.62 -4.16
N MET A 107 4.54 9.24 -4.50
CA MET A 107 4.84 10.60 -4.06
C MET A 107 3.95 11.66 -4.73
N LYS A 108 3.60 11.50 -6.00
CA LYS A 108 2.60 12.35 -6.68
C LYS A 108 1.23 12.20 -6.00
N ALA A 109 0.78 10.96 -5.81
CA ALA A 109 -0.49 10.67 -5.13
C ALA A 109 -0.51 11.25 -3.71
N TYR A 110 0.57 11.08 -2.94
CA TYR A 110 0.68 11.66 -1.59
C TYR A 110 0.44 13.17 -1.60
N ARG A 111 1.11 13.90 -2.50
CA ARG A 111 0.95 15.36 -2.63
C ARG A 111 -0.49 15.73 -3.01
N GLU A 112 -1.10 15.04 -3.98
CA GLU A 112 -2.48 15.30 -4.37
C GLU A 112 -3.48 15.00 -3.25
N ILE A 113 -3.32 13.87 -2.54
CA ILE A 113 -4.15 13.49 -1.39
C ILE A 113 -4.10 14.58 -0.33
N THR A 114 -2.91 15.06 0.01
CA THR A 114 -2.73 16.04 1.07
C THR A 114 -3.26 17.42 0.69
N ILE A 115 -3.19 17.80 -0.57
CA ILE A 115 -3.77 19.04 -1.10
C ILE A 115 -5.30 18.95 -1.13
N LYS A 116 -5.86 17.87 -1.68
CA LYS A 116 -7.32 17.67 -1.77
C LYS A 116 -8.00 17.60 -0.41
N ASN A 117 -7.29 17.12 0.61
CA ASN A 117 -7.79 16.91 1.95
C ASN A 117 -7.09 17.82 2.97
N TYR A 118 -6.84 19.06 2.59
CA TYR A 118 -6.20 20.04 3.47
C TYR A 118 -6.98 20.17 4.79
N GLY A 119 -6.26 20.07 5.90
CA GLY A 119 -6.85 20.10 7.25
C GLY A 119 -7.06 18.72 7.89
N ASP A 120 -6.98 17.63 7.13
CA ASP A 120 -7.00 16.27 7.69
C ASP A 120 -5.68 15.97 8.44
N GLU A 121 -5.76 15.09 9.42
CA GLU A 121 -4.58 14.52 10.08
C GLU A 121 -4.14 13.24 9.37
N PHE A 122 -2.99 13.27 8.71
CA PHE A 122 -2.51 12.16 7.90
C PHE A 122 -1.79 11.09 8.71
N TYR A 123 -2.08 9.85 8.37
CA TYR A 123 -1.43 8.63 8.87
C TYR A 123 -0.98 7.79 7.66
N LEU A 124 0.11 7.04 7.82
CA LEU A 124 0.58 6.12 6.79
C LEU A 124 0.42 4.68 7.28
N PHE A 125 -0.10 3.82 6.43
CA PHE A 125 -0.26 2.40 6.72
C PHE A 125 0.33 1.57 5.59
N GLY A 126 1.08 0.51 5.93
CA GLY A 126 1.58 -0.42 4.93
C GLY A 126 1.83 -1.80 5.51
N ASP A 127 1.50 -2.83 4.74
CA ASP A 127 1.79 -4.21 5.08
C ASP A 127 2.82 -4.82 4.14
N SER A 128 3.68 -5.71 4.64
CA SER A 128 4.67 -6.44 3.86
C SER A 128 5.52 -5.50 2.96
N ALA A 129 5.48 -5.67 1.63
CA ALA A 129 6.11 -4.78 0.65
C ALA A 129 5.61 -3.33 0.79
N GLY A 130 4.30 -3.13 0.99
CA GLY A 130 3.73 -1.80 1.25
C GLY A 130 4.26 -1.16 2.53
N GLY A 131 4.61 -1.97 3.53
CA GLY A 131 5.30 -1.51 4.74
C GLY A 131 6.72 -1.02 4.47
N GLY A 132 7.47 -1.72 3.63
CA GLY A 132 8.79 -1.28 3.13
C GLY A 132 8.68 0.01 2.33
N LEU A 133 7.69 0.08 1.42
CA LEU A 133 7.39 1.28 0.64
C LEU A 133 7.01 2.47 1.53
N ALA A 134 6.21 2.25 2.58
CA ALA A 134 5.86 3.30 3.54
C ALA A 134 7.11 3.90 4.21
N LEU A 135 8.09 3.08 4.57
CA LEU A 135 9.37 3.58 5.12
C LEU A 135 10.16 4.39 4.08
N ALA A 136 10.21 3.95 2.83
CA ALA A 136 10.85 4.71 1.76
C ALA A 136 10.15 6.07 1.54
N VAL A 137 8.82 6.10 1.54
CA VAL A 137 8.03 7.34 1.47
C VAL A 137 8.39 8.28 2.62
N LEU A 138 8.46 7.79 3.86
CA LEU A 138 8.85 8.62 5.02
C LEU A 138 10.26 9.22 4.86
N GLN A 139 11.20 8.46 4.30
CA GLN A 139 12.56 8.97 4.04
C GLN A 139 12.53 10.09 3.00
N ILE A 140 11.81 9.90 1.88
CA ILE A 140 11.66 10.93 0.85
C ILE A 140 11.00 12.18 1.42
N LEU A 141 9.89 12.04 2.16
CA LEU A 141 9.19 13.15 2.80
C LEU A 141 10.11 13.95 3.74
N ARG A 142 10.93 13.25 4.53
CA ARG A 142 11.92 13.86 5.44
C ARG A 142 13.00 14.62 4.67
N ASP A 143 13.59 13.97 3.68
CA ASP A 143 14.77 14.48 2.97
C ASP A 143 14.40 15.66 2.05
N GLU A 144 13.24 15.59 1.42
CA GLU A 144 12.68 16.68 0.60
C GLU A 144 11.88 17.71 1.41
N LYS A 145 11.74 17.53 2.73
CA LYS A 145 10.98 18.41 3.63
C LYS A 145 9.54 18.64 3.19
N ILE A 146 8.90 17.59 2.70
CA ILE A 146 7.51 17.64 2.24
C ILE A 146 6.56 17.63 3.43
N ILE A 147 5.56 18.50 3.40
CA ILE A 147 4.50 18.61 4.40
C ILE A 147 3.11 18.45 3.75
N PRO A 148 2.11 17.98 4.52
CA PRO A 148 2.21 17.51 5.90
C PRO A 148 2.98 16.20 6.01
N PHE A 149 3.73 16.01 7.10
CA PHE A 149 4.34 14.71 7.43
C PHE A 149 3.31 13.86 8.19
N PRO A 150 3.24 12.52 7.97
CA PRO A 150 2.31 11.67 8.69
C PRO A 150 2.52 11.73 10.21
N LYS A 151 1.44 11.91 10.97
CA LYS A 151 1.51 11.95 12.44
C LYS A 151 1.95 10.62 13.04
N LYS A 152 1.54 9.50 12.44
CA LYS A 152 1.94 8.15 12.82
C LYS A 152 1.99 7.27 11.58
N THR A 153 2.80 6.23 11.67
CA THR A 153 2.88 5.17 10.65
C THR A 153 2.63 3.82 11.31
N VAL A 154 1.78 3.02 10.70
CA VAL A 154 1.52 1.63 11.09
C VAL A 154 2.13 0.71 10.04
N LEU A 155 2.99 -0.18 10.49
CA LEU A 155 3.67 -1.15 9.62
C LEU A 155 3.28 -2.57 10.08
N MET A 156 2.67 -3.33 9.19
CA MET A 156 2.34 -4.74 9.43
C MET A 156 3.35 -5.64 8.73
N SER A 157 4.21 -6.31 9.52
CA SER A 157 5.24 -7.22 8.99
C SER A 157 6.00 -6.64 7.79
N PRO A 158 6.60 -5.44 7.90
CA PRO A 158 7.17 -4.72 6.77
C PRO A 158 8.37 -5.47 6.17
N TRP A 159 8.42 -5.56 4.85
CA TRP A 159 9.60 -6.08 4.15
C TRP A 159 10.64 -4.97 3.99
N VAL A 160 11.60 -4.93 4.91
CA VAL A 160 12.57 -3.81 5.04
C VAL A 160 13.95 -4.13 4.47
N ASP A 161 14.26 -5.40 4.24
CA ASP A 161 15.52 -5.83 3.63
C ASP A 161 15.26 -6.67 2.37
N LEU A 162 15.29 -6.01 1.21
CA LEU A 162 15.13 -6.64 -0.09
C LEU A 162 16.34 -7.48 -0.52
N THR A 163 17.49 -7.28 0.14
CA THR A 163 18.71 -8.05 -0.13
C THR A 163 18.70 -9.43 0.53
N MET A 164 17.76 -9.66 1.46
CA MET A 164 17.62 -10.89 2.23
C MET A 164 18.92 -11.27 2.97
N SER A 165 19.64 -10.27 3.45
CA SER A 165 20.98 -10.43 4.02
C SER A 165 21.02 -10.91 5.47
N ASN A 166 19.84 -11.02 6.14
CA ASN A 166 19.79 -11.47 7.52
C ASN A 166 20.25 -12.94 7.63
N PRO A 167 21.32 -13.24 8.42
CA PRO A 167 21.86 -14.60 8.52
C PRO A 167 20.90 -15.63 9.14
N LYS A 168 19.84 -15.16 9.84
CA LYS A 168 18.82 -16.02 10.44
C LYS A 168 17.60 -16.27 9.55
N ILE A 169 17.63 -15.78 8.32
CA ILE A 169 16.46 -15.89 7.42
C ILE A 169 16.14 -17.36 7.08
N GLY A 170 17.15 -18.22 6.96
CA GLY A 170 16.96 -19.66 6.74
C GLY A 170 16.16 -20.33 7.86
N GLU A 171 16.48 -20.03 9.13
CA GLU A 171 15.73 -20.56 10.28
C GLU A 171 14.27 -20.09 10.31
N ALA A 172 14.01 -18.86 9.87
CA ALA A 172 12.66 -18.31 9.75
C ALA A 172 11.89 -18.98 8.60
N ALA A 173 12.53 -19.16 7.45
CA ALA A 173 11.94 -19.74 6.26
C ALA A 173 11.45 -21.18 6.47
N GLU A 174 12.13 -21.99 7.32
CA GLU A 174 11.69 -23.34 7.68
C GLU A 174 10.31 -23.38 8.35
N ARG A 175 9.90 -22.27 8.98
CA ARG A 175 8.64 -22.13 9.70
C ARG A 175 7.62 -21.27 8.98
N ASP A 176 8.01 -20.62 7.90
CA ASP A 176 7.14 -19.72 7.14
C ASP A 176 6.38 -20.54 6.06
N PRO A 177 5.03 -20.59 6.10
CA PRO A 177 4.26 -21.34 5.13
C PRO A 177 4.15 -20.67 3.75
N LEU A 178 4.57 -19.40 3.64
CA LEU A 178 4.40 -18.60 2.43
C LEU A 178 5.72 -18.26 1.73
N LEU A 179 6.78 -18.05 2.51
CA LEU A 179 8.05 -17.57 2.02
C LEU A 179 9.15 -18.59 2.33
N THR A 180 9.72 -19.20 1.29
CA THR A 180 10.80 -20.16 1.41
C THR A 180 12.08 -19.63 0.75
N MET A 181 13.23 -20.08 1.23
CA MET A 181 14.55 -19.81 0.65
C MET A 181 14.95 -21.02 -0.21
N ASP A 182 14.86 -20.93 -1.55
CA ASP A 182 15.41 -21.91 -2.49
C ASP A 182 16.17 -21.24 -3.64
#